data_18b85209ce967757738396e3ce1046c6
#
_entry.id   18b85209ce967757738396e3ce1046c6
#
_cell.length_a   1.000
_cell.length_b   1.000
_cell.length_c   1.000
_cell.angle_alpha   90.00
_cell.angle_beta   90.00
_cell.angle_gamma   90.00
#
_symmetry.space_group_name_H-M   'P 1'
#
loop_
_entity.id
_entity.type
_entity.pdbx_description
1 polymer ?
#
loop_
_entity_poly.entity_id
_entity_poly.type
_entity_poly.pdbx_seq_one_letter_code
_entity_poly.pdbx_strand_id
1 'polypeptide(L)'
;MNNKLKSPVNIPVEKIRPFEGHPYKVLDNEDMEALVESIRTQGVLTPLVVRPMEEDAYEIISGHRRLYACKKAGIGTVPAIIYSLDRNAAAIALVDSNLHREHILPSEKAFAYKLKMDALSRQGQRTDLTSRQVVGKLETADMIAENESGRQVQRYIRLTHLLPELLEKVDEGKIAFTPAVHLSYLSPAEQGWVLDEMERNDCTPSVGQAYHLKEHSMAGTLTKDFVAGLMSQEKANQKERLKIPMDRIRKYFPKHYTTAQMEDAIVKMCEAQFRRRTDRDAR
;
A
#
# COMPACT_ATOMS: atom_id res chain seq x y z
N MET A 1 33.86 13.12 -6.82
CA MET A 1 33.80 12.57 -5.45
C MET A 1 34.51 11.21 -5.44
N ASN A 2 35.56 11.05 -4.65
CA ASN A 2 36.39 9.82 -4.62
C ASN A 2 35.56 8.64 -4.12
N ASN A 3 35.08 7.80 -5.03
CA ASN A 3 34.40 6.55 -4.72
C ASN A 3 35.46 5.46 -4.44
N LYS A 4 36.28 5.66 -3.40
CA LYS A 4 37.09 4.57 -2.83
C LYS A 4 36.09 3.56 -2.24
N LEU A 5 36.03 2.35 -2.81
CA LEU A 5 35.32 1.22 -2.22
C LEU A 5 35.71 1.13 -0.75
N LYS A 6 34.79 1.49 0.14
CA LYS A 6 35.03 1.39 1.58
C LYS A 6 35.07 -0.09 1.92
N SER A 7 36.16 -0.54 2.50
CA SER A 7 36.33 -1.93 2.98
C SER A 7 35.35 -2.20 4.13
N PRO A 8 34.71 -3.37 4.17
CA PRO A 8 33.87 -3.76 5.30
C PRO A 8 34.68 -3.80 6.60
N VAL A 9 34.07 -3.37 7.70
CA VAL A 9 34.61 -3.43 9.05
C VAL A 9 33.67 -4.27 9.90
N ASN A 10 34.21 -5.13 10.77
CA ASN A 10 33.40 -5.89 11.70
C ASN A 10 32.92 -5.02 12.86
N ILE A 11 31.61 -4.92 13.01
CA ILE A 11 30.95 -4.12 14.05
C ILE A 11 30.18 -5.07 14.98
N PRO A 12 30.25 -4.87 16.32
CA PRO A 12 29.43 -5.60 17.26
C PRO A 12 27.94 -5.36 16.98
N VAL A 13 27.15 -6.44 16.93
CA VAL A 13 25.71 -6.39 16.62
C VAL A 13 24.94 -5.53 17.62
N GLU A 14 25.37 -5.50 18.88
CA GLU A 14 24.81 -4.71 19.95
C GLU A 14 24.94 -3.19 19.75
N LYS A 15 25.98 -2.76 18.98
CA LYS A 15 26.21 -1.34 18.64
C LYS A 15 25.35 -0.86 17.46
N ILE A 16 24.67 -1.78 16.77
CA ILE A 16 23.86 -1.44 15.59
C ILE A 16 22.39 -1.31 16.00
N ARG A 17 21.89 -0.09 15.87
CA ARG A 17 20.47 0.26 16.14
C ARG A 17 19.66 0.25 14.83
N PRO A 18 18.36 -0.13 14.86
CA PRO A 18 17.50 -0.02 13.71
C PRO A 18 17.29 1.46 13.34
N PHE A 19 17.05 1.73 12.05
CA PHE A 19 16.69 3.07 11.59
C PHE A 19 15.33 3.48 12.18
N GLU A 20 15.28 4.62 12.86
CA GLU A 20 14.05 5.12 13.47
C GLU A 20 13.04 5.51 12.37
N GLY A 21 11.84 4.92 12.43
CA GLY A 21 10.82 5.11 11.39
C GLY A 21 11.05 4.25 10.14
N HIS A 22 11.80 3.14 10.27
CA HIS A 22 11.99 2.17 9.20
C HIS A 22 10.64 1.65 8.65
N PRO A 23 10.32 1.88 7.37
CA PRO A 23 8.97 1.61 6.85
C PRO A 23 8.70 0.14 6.54
N TYR A 24 9.73 -0.70 6.42
CA TYR A 24 9.60 -2.07 5.96
C TYR A 24 9.53 -3.06 7.12
N LYS A 25 8.52 -3.93 7.10
CA LYS A 25 8.34 -4.97 8.13
C LYS A 25 9.42 -6.05 8.00
N VAL A 26 10.02 -6.43 9.12
CA VAL A 26 10.89 -7.60 9.21
C VAL A 26 10.04 -8.75 9.74
N LEU A 27 9.59 -9.62 8.82
CA LEU A 27 8.75 -10.76 9.16
C LEU A 27 9.59 -11.93 9.64
N ASP A 28 9.14 -12.58 10.72
CA ASP A 28 9.71 -13.84 11.24
C ASP A 28 8.92 -15.00 10.65
N ASN A 29 9.32 -15.43 9.45
CA ASN A 29 8.69 -16.46 8.64
C ASN A 29 9.73 -17.51 8.19
N GLU A 30 9.31 -18.51 7.42
CA GLU A 30 10.18 -19.57 6.90
C GLU A 30 11.40 -19.03 6.13
N ASP A 31 11.25 -17.95 5.37
CA ASP A 31 12.37 -17.28 4.66
C ASP A 31 13.38 -16.68 5.65
N MET A 32 12.92 -16.25 6.82
CA MET A 32 13.79 -15.73 7.87
C MET A 32 14.56 -16.88 8.54
N GLU A 33 13.91 -18.02 8.79
CA GLU A 33 14.58 -19.20 9.33
C GLU A 33 15.67 -19.71 8.38
N ALA A 34 15.37 -19.78 7.08
CA ALA A 34 16.36 -20.12 6.06
C ALA A 34 17.55 -19.14 6.04
N LEU A 35 17.29 -17.83 6.19
CA LEU A 35 18.33 -16.82 6.29
C LEU A 35 19.19 -16.98 7.55
N VAL A 36 18.58 -17.30 8.70
CA VAL A 36 19.29 -17.56 9.96
C VAL A 36 20.23 -18.75 9.79
N GLU A 37 19.76 -19.84 9.19
CA GLU A 37 20.59 -21.02 8.98
C GLU A 37 21.73 -20.77 7.98
N SER A 38 21.45 -20.03 6.90
CA SER A 38 22.49 -19.60 5.97
C SER A 38 23.57 -18.76 6.66
N ILE A 39 23.17 -17.83 7.54
CA ILE A 39 24.12 -16.99 8.30
C ILE A 39 24.93 -17.80 9.31
N ARG A 40 24.35 -18.81 9.94
CA ARG A 40 25.08 -19.72 10.84
C ARG A 40 26.13 -20.50 10.13
N THR A 41 25.87 -20.97 8.92
CA THR A 41 26.78 -21.85 8.16
C THR A 41 27.82 -21.08 7.35
N GLN A 42 27.45 -19.97 6.73
CA GLN A 42 28.29 -19.24 5.78
C GLN A 42 28.69 -17.84 6.26
N GLY A 43 28.14 -17.37 7.38
CA GLY A 43 28.29 -16.00 7.82
C GLY A 43 27.50 -14.98 6.97
N VAL A 44 27.77 -13.71 7.18
CA VAL A 44 27.15 -12.60 6.43
C VAL A 44 27.97 -12.29 5.19
N LEU A 45 27.59 -12.84 4.03
CA LEU A 45 28.31 -12.68 2.76
C LEU A 45 28.25 -11.24 2.23
N THR A 46 27.11 -10.59 2.35
CA THR A 46 26.93 -9.19 1.90
C THR A 46 26.95 -8.26 3.12
N PRO A 47 27.90 -7.33 3.21
CA PRO A 47 28.00 -6.42 4.34
C PRO A 47 26.73 -5.60 4.57
N LEU A 48 26.46 -5.25 5.83
CA LEU A 48 25.45 -4.28 6.19
C LEU A 48 25.89 -2.87 5.77
N VAL A 49 24.95 -1.96 5.58
CA VAL A 49 25.24 -0.54 5.38
C VAL A 49 24.78 0.21 6.61
N VAL A 50 25.68 0.95 7.23
CA VAL A 50 25.42 1.68 8.48
C VAL A 50 25.94 3.11 8.40
N ARG A 51 25.40 4.00 9.24
CA ARG A 51 25.96 5.32 9.50
C ARG A 51 26.39 5.45 10.96
N PRO A 52 27.41 6.26 11.28
CA PRO A 52 27.77 6.49 12.67
C PRO A 52 26.70 7.35 13.36
N MET A 53 26.50 7.08 14.63
CA MET A 53 25.72 7.89 15.57
C MET A 53 26.64 8.40 16.68
N GLU A 54 26.09 9.17 17.59
CA GLU A 54 26.77 9.54 18.83
C GLU A 54 27.00 8.30 19.70
N GLU A 55 27.90 8.39 20.68
CA GLU A 55 28.20 7.32 21.67
C GLU A 55 28.72 5.99 21.09
N ASP A 56 29.53 6.03 20.04
CA ASP A 56 30.12 4.83 19.41
C ASP A 56 29.06 3.78 18.96
N ALA A 57 27.90 4.28 18.55
CA ALA A 57 26.80 3.49 18.01
C ALA A 57 26.65 3.70 16.49
N TYR A 58 25.94 2.80 15.84
CA TYR A 58 25.66 2.84 14.41
C TYR A 58 24.17 2.67 14.16
N GLU A 59 23.64 3.36 13.15
CA GLU A 59 22.27 3.16 12.68
C GLU A 59 22.31 2.44 11.33
N ILE A 60 21.52 1.38 11.19
CA ILE A 60 21.50 0.58 9.95
C ILE A 60 20.67 1.29 8.87
N ILE A 61 21.24 1.36 7.66
CA ILE A 61 20.57 1.91 6.46
C ILE A 61 20.06 0.76 5.57
N SER A 62 20.88 -0.30 5.39
CA SER A 62 20.51 -1.46 4.58
C SER A 62 20.96 -2.76 5.22
N GLY A 63 20.11 -3.79 5.13
CA GLY A 63 20.37 -5.11 5.67
C GLY A 63 19.62 -5.43 6.97
N HIS A 64 18.50 -4.80 7.26
CA HIS A 64 17.67 -5.01 8.46
C HIS A 64 17.32 -6.50 8.70
N ARG A 65 16.94 -7.24 7.65
CA ARG A 65 16.68 -8.68 7.75
C ARG A 65 17.95 -9.47 8.17
N ARG A 66 19.11 -9.12 7.61
CA ARG A 66 20.40 -9.74 7.97
C ARG A 66 20.79 -9.44 9.41
N LEU A 67 20.61 -8.19 9.85
CA LEU A 67 20.86 -7.83 11.25
C LEU A 67 19.94 -8.61 12.21
N TYR A 68 18.66 -8.72 11.88
CA TYR A 68 17.70 -9.50 12.66
C TYR A 68 18.10 -10.98 12.72
N ALA A 69 18.43 -11.56 11.57
CA ALA A 69 18.88 -12.96 11.49
C ALA A 69 20.18 -13.19 12.27
N CYS A 70 21.15 -12.25 12.25
CA CYS A 70 22.36 -12.33 13.07
C CYS A 70 22.06 -12.34 14.56
N LYS A 71 21.15 -11.48 15.02
CA LYS A 71 20.69 -11.47 16.43
C LYS A 71 20.08 -12.81 16.82
N LYS A 72 19.20 -13.36 15.96
CA LYS A 72 18.53 -14.65 16.17
C LYS A 72 19.54 -15.84 16.11
N ALA A 73 20.58 -15.73 15.29
CA ALA A 73 21.66 -16.71 15.17
C ALA A 73 22.70 -16.62 16.30
N GLY A 74 22.68 -15.59 17.15
CA GLY A 74 23.66 -15.38 18.20
C GLY A 74 25.03 -14.89 17.70
N ILE A 75 25.12 -14.26 16.51
CA ILE A 75 26.35 -13.72 15.93
C ILE A 75 26.72 -12.43 16.65
N GLY A 76 27.90 -12.37 17.24
CA GLY A 76 28.36 -11.21 18.01
C GLY A 76 28.86 -10.03 17.18
N THR A 77 29.38 -10.27 15.95
CA THR A 77 29.94 -9.24 15.06
C THR A 77 29.52 -9.47 13.62
N VAL A 78 29.30 -8.39 12.87
CA VAL A 78 28.86 -8.44 11.46
C VAL A 78 29.70 -7.52 10.58
N PRO A 79 30.04 -7.92 9.35
CA PRO A 79 30.68 -7.03 8.39
C PRO A 79 29.74 -5.91 7.99
N ALA A 80 30.20 -4.67 8.09
CA ALA A 80 29.43 -3.49 7.72
C ALA A 80 30.28 -2.45 6.99
N ILE A 81 29.65 -1.73 6.06
CA ILE A 81 30.24 -0.57 5.39
C ILE A 81 29.70 0.70 6.05
N ILE A 82 30.61 1.54 6.53
CA ILE A 82 30.24 2.78 7.22
C ILE A 82 30.17 3.93 6.21
N TYR A 83 29.00 4.55 6.09
CA TYR A 83 28.80 5.79 5.33
C TYR A 83 28.53 6.96 6.28
N SER A 84 29.32 8.02 6.13
CA SER A 84 29.11 9.28 6.87
C SER A 84 27.98 10.07 6.20
N LEU A 85 26.74 9.66 6.45
CA LEU A 85 25.53 10.27 5.95
C LEU A 85 24.80 10.98 7.11
N ASP A 86 24.23 12.14 6.84
CA ASP A 86 23.26 12.73 7.74
C ASP A 86 21.94 11.91 7.72
N ARG A 87 21.02 12.21 8.64
CA ARG A 87 19.77 11.45 8.79
C ARG A 87 18.92 11.49 7.50
N ASN A 88 18.86 12.64 6.81
CA ASN A 88 18.04 12.80 5.61
C ASN A 88 18.62 12.01 4.44
N ALA A 89 19.93 12.13 4.21
CA ALA A 89 20.62 11.35 3.17
C ALA A 89 20.51 9.83 3.44
N ALA A 90 20.59 9.42 4.71
CA ALA A 90 20.42 8.03 5.10
C ALA A 90 18.99 7.53 4.87
N ALA A 91 17.97 8.35 5.18
CA ALA A 91 16.57 8.03 4.91
C ALA A 91 16.30 7.84 3.40
N ILE A 92 16.84 8.72 2.55
CA ILE A 92 16.73 8.59 1.10
C ILE A 92 17.41 7.30 0.62
N ALA A 93 18.64 7.05 1.04
CA ALA A 93 19.37 5.83 0.66
C ALA A 93 18.66 4.54 1.12
N LEU A 94 18.06 4.56 2.31
CA LEU A 94 17.26 3.45 2.83
C LEU A 94 16.06 3.16 1.91
N VAL A 95 15.29 4.20 1.55
CA VAL A 95 14.11 4.04 0.69
C VAL A 95 14.51 3.57 -0.70
N ASP A 96 15.52 4.21 -1.34
CA ASP A 96 15.97 3.86 -2.69
C ASP A 96 16.46 2.42 -2.78
N SER A 97 17.17 1.93 -1.76
CA SER A 97 17.65 0.54 -1.74
C SER A 97 16.52 -0.51 -1.61
N ASN A 98 15.30 -0.11 -1.28
CA ASN A 98 14.19 -1.01 -1.05
C ASN A 98 13.02 -0.85 -2.04
N LEU A 99 12.88 0.30 -2.73
CA LEU A 99 11.78 0.56 -3.68
C LEU A 99 11.78 -0.39 -4.89
N HIS A 100 12.89 -1.04 -5.18
CA HIS A 100 13.01 -1.99 -6.31
C HIS A 100 12.68 -3.45 -5.93
N ARG A 101 12.19 -3.71 -4.71
CA ARG A 101 11.74 -5.05 -4.31
C ARG A 101 10.48 -5.44 -5.09
N GLU A 102 10.39 -6.69 -5.51
CA GLU A 102 9.24 -7.22 -6.25
C GLU A 102 7.93 -7.17 -5.45
N HIS A 103 8.01 -7.34 -4.14
CA HIS A 103 6.85 -7.34 -3.25
C HIS A 103 7.04 -6.34 -2.12
N ILE A 104 6.37 -5.19 -2.23
CA ILE A 104 6.29 -4.16 -1.20
C ILE A 104 4.82 -3.97 -0.84
N LEU A 105 4.47 -4.07 0.43
CA LEU A 105 3.12 -3.83 0.90
C LEU A 105 2.69 -2.38 0.66
N PRO A 106 1.40 -2.10 0.42
CA PRO A 106 0.90 -0.74 0.26
C PRO A 106 1.26 0.18 1.43
N SER A 107 1.20 -0.32 2.67
CA SER A 107 1.60 0.42 3.87
C SER A 107 3.09 0.74 3.86
N GLU A 108 3.95 -0.22 3.55
CA GLU A 108 5.40 -0.03 3.48
C GLU A 108 5.76 1.04 2.45
N LYS A 109 5.13 0.98 1.27
CA LYS A 109 5.32 1.95 0.20
C LYS A 109 4.86 3.35 0.62
N ALA A 110 3.72 3.44 1.33
CA ALA A 110 3.20 4.69 1.86
C ALA A 110 4.16 5.36 2.84
N PHE A 111 4.64 4.63 3.83
CA PHE A 111 5.60 5.15 4.81
C PHE A 111 6.97 5.42 4.21
N ALA A 112 7.43 4.62 3.24
CA ALA A 112 8.67 4.84 2.51
C ALA A 112 8.64 6.17 1.73
N TYR A 113 7.58 6.40 0.96
CA TYR A 113 7.41 7.67 0.24
C TYR A 113 7.29 8.87 1.18
N LYS A 114 6.57 8.71 2.30
CA LYS A 114 6.49 9.77 3.32
C LYS A 114 7.88 10.09 3.89
N LEU A 115 8.65 9.07 4.28
CA LEU A 115 9.99 9.23 4.82
C LEU A 115 10.93 9.94 3.83
N LYS A 116 10.91 9.52 2.55
CA LYS A 116 11.74 10.15 1.50
C LYS A 116 11.29 11.58 1.23
N MET A 117 9.98 11.87 1.19
CA MET A 117 9.45 13.22 1.02
C MET A 117 9.85 14.16 2.15
N ASP A 118 9.71 13.71 3.40
CA ASP A 118 10.09 14.48 4.58
C ASP A 118 11.61 14.77 4.59
N ALA A 119 12.44 13.80 4.20
CA ALA A 119 13.89 13.97 4.10
C ALA A 119 14.28 15.00 3.02
N LEU A 120 13.71 14.93 1.83
CA LEU A 120 13.95 15.87 0.74
C LEU A 120 13.47 17.28 1.09
N SER A 121 12.30 17.42 1.71
CA SER A 121 11.76 18.72 2.13
C SER A 121 12.68 19.40 3.15
N ARG A 122 13.29 18.65 4.07
CA ARG A 122 14.25 19.19 5.06
C ARG A 122 15.59 19.56 4.44
N GLN A 123 16.01 18.87 3.38
CA GLN A 123 17.22 19.25 2.62
C GLN A 123 17.00 20.54 1.83
N GLY A 124 15.82 20.70 1.19
CA GLY A 124 15.47 21.92 0.45
C GLY A 124 15.35 23.16 1.33
N GLN A 125 14.89 23.02 2.58
CA GLN A 125 14.82 24.15 3.54
C GLN A 125 16.19 24.68 3.97
N ARG A 126 17.26 23.92 3.81
CA ARG A 126 18.64 24.38 4.09
C ARG A 126 19.22 25.24 2.98
N THR A 127 18.65 25.22 1.79
CA THR A 127 19.16 25.91 0.60
C THR A 127 18.36 27.15 0.20
N ASP A 128 17.11 27.33 0.64
CA ASP A 128 16.29 28.46 0.18
C ASP A 128 15.25 28.91 1.22
N LEU A 129 15.41 30.11 1.74
CA LEU A 129 14.53 30.76 2.70
C LEU A 129 13.38 31.56 2.02
N THR A 130 12.99 31.27 0.78
CA THR A 130 11.93 31.99 0.09
C THR A 130 10.89 31.08 -0.60
N SER A 131 9.70 31.13 0.00
CA SER A 131 8.36 30.91 -0.61
C SER A 131 8.18 29.95 -1.79
N ARG A 132 7.58 28.77 -1.53
CA ARG A 132 6.65 28.07 -2.42
C ARG A 132 6.25 26.68 -1.84
N GLN A 133 5.44 26.66 -0.79
CA GLN A 133 5.14 25.40 -0.09
C GLN A 133 4.18 24.42 -0.85
N VAL A 134 3.43 24.86 -1.84
CA VAL A 134 2.44 24.00 -2.52
C VAL A 134 2.96 23.45 -3.84
N VAL A 135 3.66 24.25 -4.62
CA VAL A 135 4.26 23.82 -5.91
C VAL A 135 5.44 22.88 -5.64
N GLY A 136 6.26 23.14 -4.63
CA GLY A 136 7.40 22.29 -4.27
C GLY A 136 7.04 20.87 -3.82
N LYS A 137 5.83 20.62 -3.29
CA LYS A 137 5.39 19.26 -2.91
C LYS A 137 5.08 18.36 -4.10
N LEU A 138 4.56 18.92 -5.20
CA LEU A 138 4.31 18.16 -6.44
C LEU A 138 5.61 17.88 -7.17
N GLU A 139 6.49 18.88 -7.30
CA GLU A 139 7.83 18.71 -7.90
C GLU A 139 8.66 17.68 -7.12
N THR A 140 8.62 17.73 -5.77
CA THR A 140 9.31 16.73 -4.93
C THR A 140 8.71 15.35 -5.09
N ALA A 141 7.39 15.22 -5.25
CA ALA A 141 6.73 13.93 -5.49
C ALA A 141 7.12 13.35 -6.86
N ASP A 142 7.25 14.17 -7.89
CA ASP A 142 7.73 13.76 -9.21
C ASP A 142 9.21 13.33 -9.18
N MET A 143 10.04 13.97 -8.36
CA MET A 143 11.43 13.55 -8.13
C MET A 143 11.56 12.21 -7.36
N ILE A 144 10.57 11.88 -6.52
CA ILE A 144 10.53 10.60 -5.80
C ILE A 144 10.12 9.44 -6.71
N ALA A 145 9.32 9.75 -7.71
CA ALA A 145 8.66 8.80 -8.59
C ALA A 145 9.59 8.37 -9.73
N GLU A 146 10.51 7.43 -9.49
CA GLU A 146 11.33 6.85 -10.57
C GLU A 146 10.49 6.07 -11.59
N ASN A 147 9.40 5.40 -11.14
CA ASN A 147 8.52 4.54 -11.97
C ASN A 147 7.02 4.85 -11.82
N GLU A 148 6.64 5.88 -11.07
CA GLU A 148 5.25 6.25 -10.80
C GLU A 148 5.05 7.76 -10.99
N SER A 149 3.81 8.20 -11.17
CA SER A 149 3.53 9.64 -11.21
C SER A 149 3.56 10.25 -9.81
N GLY A 150 3.94 11.54 -9.66
CA GLY A 150 3.89 12.25 -8.38
C GLY A 150 2.51 12.21 -7.73
N ARG A 151 1.43 12.18 -8.53
CA ARG A 151 0.06 11.97 -8.03
C ARG A 151 -0.10 10.62 -7.36
N GLN A 152 0.51 9.56 -7.89
CA GLN A 152 0.44 8.23 -7.30
C GLN A 152 1.24 8.17 -5.99
N VAL A 153 2.41 8.81 -5.94
CA VAL A 153 3.20 8.98 -4.70
C VAL A 153 2.36 9.66 -3.62
N GLN A 154 1.67 10.76 -3.93
CA GLN A 154 0.78 11.46 -2.99
C GLN A 154 -0.37 10.57 -2.51
N ARG A 155 -0.95 9.74 -3.37
CA ARG A 155 -2.00 8.80 -3.00
C ARG A 155 -1.47 7.72 -2.03
N TYR A 156 -0.25 7.21 -2.24
CA TYR A 156 0.37 6.30 -1.28
C TYR A 156 0.61 6.98 0.06
N ILE A 157 1.23 8.16 0.07
CA ILE A 157 1.47 8.93 1.31
C ILE A 157 0.16 9.15 2.06
N ARG A 158 -0.95 9.37 1.35
CA ARG A 158 -2.25 9.55 1.95
C ARG A 158 -2.68 8.35 2.81
N LEU A 159 -2.31 7.12 2.47
CA LEU A 159 -2.61 5.92 3.26
C LEU A 159 -2.04 5.98 4.69
N THR A 160 -0.98 6.76 4.93
CA THR A 160 -0.41 6.91 6.28
C THR A 160 -1.36 7.62 7.28
N HIS A 161 -2.51 8.12 6.82
CA HIS A 161 -3.56 8.71 7.65
C HIS A 161 -4.68 7.72 7.99
N LEU A 162 -4.60 6.47 7.53
CA LEU A 162 -5.52 5.42 7.94
C LEU A 162 -5.22 4.92 9.34
N LEU A 163 -6.26 4.47 10.03
CA LEU A 163 -6.09 3.68 11.25
C LEU A 163 -5.28 2.40 10.94
N PRO A 164 -4.45 1.93 11.87
CA PRO A 164 -3.62 0.74 11.66
C PRO A 164 -4.43 -0.47 11.18
N GLU A 165 -5.62 -0.70 11.73
CA GLU A 165 -6.50 -1.82 11.40
C GLU A 165 -7.04 -1.74 9.96
N LEU A 166 -7.36 -0.53 9.48
CA LEU A 166 -7.76 -0.32 8.09
C LEU A 166 -6.58 -0.50 7.14
N LEU A 167 -5.41 -0.01 7.53
CA LEU A 167 -4.19 -0.15 6.73
C LEU A 167 -3.75 -1.61 6.60
N GLU A 168 -3.91 -2.40 7.67
CA GLU A 168 -3.68 -3.84 7.63
C GLU A 168 -4.61 -4.55 6.65
N LYS A 169 -5.90 -4.19 6.64
CA LYS A 169 -6.87 -4.71 5.66
C LYS A 169 -6.52 -4.33 4.20
N VAL A 170 -5.81 -3.21 3.99
CA VAL A 170 -5.26 -2.84 2.67
C VAL A 170 -4.07 -3.72 2.31
N ASP A 171 -3.16 -3.98 3.24
CA ASP A 171 -2.02 -4.88 3.05
C ASP A 171 -2.46 -6.32 2.75
N GLU A 172 -3.55 -6.78 3.38
CA GLU A 172 -4.18 -8.08 3.13
C GLU A 172 -4.97 -8.13 1.80
N GLY A 173 -5.11 -7.02 1.09
CA GLY A 173 -5.89 -6.93 -0.14
C GLY A 173 -7.42 -6.95 0.05
N LYS A 174 -7.92 -6.91 1.29
CA LYS A 174 -9.36 -6.84 1.61
C LYS A 174 -9.97 -5.50 1.19
N ILE A 175 -9.23 -4.41 1.39
CA ILE A 175 -9.60 -3.07 0.91
C ILE A 175 -8.71 -2.73 -0.29
N ALA A 176 -9.33 -2.43 -1.44
CA ALA A 176 -8.59 -2.00 -2.61
C ALA A 176 -7.98 -0.60 -2.42
N PHE A 177 -6.90 -0.30 -3.15
CA PHE A 177 -6.14 0.94 -3.01
C PHE A 177 -6.98 2.21 -3.13
N THR A 178 -7.86 2.30 -4.12
CA THR A 178 -8.66 3.53 -4.34
C THR A 178 -9.68 3.81 -3.22
N PRO A 179 -10.50 2.85 -2.76
CA PRO A 179 -11.29 3.02 -1.54
C PRO A 179 -10.45 3.44 -0.33
N ALA A 180 -9.31 2.81 -0.10
CA ALA A 180 -8.40 3.13 1.01
C ALA A 180 -7.94 4.61 0.98
N VAL A 181 -7.58 5.12 -0.21
CA VAL A 181 -7.24 6.53 -0.39
C VAL A 181 -8.42 7.44 -0.05
N HIS A 182 -9.66 7.07 -0.40
CA HIS A 182 -10.83 7.87 -0.02
C HIS A 182 -11.07 7.84 1.50
N LEU A 183 -10.97 6.66 2.13
CA LEU A 183 -11.13 6.52 3.58
C LEU A 183 -10.09 7.31 4.38
N SER A 184 -8.89 7.50 3.84
CA SER A 184 -7.83 8.26 4.50
C SER A 184 -8.14 9.77 4.68
N TYR A 185 -9.22 10.26 4.08
CA TYR A 185 -9.71 11.64 4.27
C TYR A 185 -10.65 11.77 5.46
N LEU A 186 -11.19 10.68 5.97
CA LEU A 186 -12.06 10.64 7.13
C LEU A 186 -11.24 10.92 8.40
N SER A 187 -11.89 11.51 9.40
CA SER A 187 -11.31 11.64 10.74
C SER A 187 -11.11 10.25 11.39
N PRO A 188 -10.23 10.10 12.39
CA PRO A 188 -10.03 8.82 13.06
C PRO A 188 -11.32 8.22 13.64
N ALA A 189 -12.22 9.05 14.18
CA ALA A 189 -13.52 8.60 14.69
C ALA A 189 -14.43 8.04 13.58
N GLU A 190 -14.50 8.73 12.44
CA GLU A 190 -15.28 8.29 11.29
C GLU A 190 -14.72 7.02 10.65
N GLN A 191 -13.38 6.89 10.61
CA GLN A 191 -12.73 5.66 10.18
C GLN A 191 -13.10 4.48 11.10
N GLY A 192 -13.20 4.72 12.41
CA GLY A 192 -13.68 3.73 13.39
C GLY A 192 -15.11 3.28 13.09
N TRP A 193 -16.02 4.20 12.71
CA TRP A 193 -17.39 3.82 12.32
C TRP A 193 -17.41 2.91 11.08
N VAL A 194 -16.56 3.22 10.09
CA VAL A 194 -16.44 2.36 8.89
C VAL A 194 -15.90 0.98 9.26
N LEU A 195 -14.91 0.90 10.15
CA LEU A 195 -14.35 -0.36 10.62
C LEU A 195 -15.39 -1.20 11.36
N ASP A 196 -16.17 -0.60 12.28
CA ASP A 196 -17.28 -1.24 13.00
C ASP A 196 -18.29 -1.87 12.02
N GLU A 197 -18.67 -1.13 10.95
CA GLU A 197 -19.62 -1.62 9.96
C GLU A 197 -19.03 -2.70 9.06
N MET A 198 -17.74 -2.62 8.74
CA MET A 198 -17.04 -3.68 7.99
C MET A 198 -17.04 -5.00 8.76
N GLU A 199 -16.80 -4.94 10.07
CA GLU A 199 -16.77 -6.13 10.92
C GLU A 199 -18.18 -6.70 11.17
N ARG A 200 -19.18 -5.82 11.35
CA ARG A 200 -20.57 -6.23 11.55
C ARG A 200 -21.17 -6.94 10.34
N ASN A 201 -20.88 -6.43 9.15
CA ASN A 201 -21.52 -6.89 7.91
C ASN A 201 -20.60 -7.77 7.04
N ASP A 202 -19.40 -8.12 7.53
CA ASP A 202 -18.36 -8.83 6.76
C ASP A 202 -18.20 -8.27 5.34
N CYS A 203 -18.10 -6.95 5.24
CA CYS A 203 -18.05 -6.27 3.96
C CYS A 203 -16.97 -5.18 3.94
N THR A 204 -16.52 -4.80 2.74
CA THR A 204 -15.57 -3.69 2.55
C THR A 204 -16.20 -2.63 1.66
N PRO A 205 -15.91 -1.33 1.81
CA PRO A 205 -16.52 -0.31 0.99
C PRO A 205 -16.08 -0.42 -0.48
N SER A 206 -17.03 -0.25 -1.39
CA SER A 206 -16.73 -0.08 -2.81
C SER A 206 -16.10 1.29 -3.07
N VAL A 207 -15.55 1.52 -4.28
CA VAL A 207 -15.01 2.83 -4.67
C VAL A 207 -16.06 3.94 -4.53
N GLY A 208 -17.29 3.69 -4.97
CA GLY A 208 -18.40 4.66 -4.87
C GLY A 208 -18.79 4.95 -3.41
N GLN A 209 -18.93 3.92 -2.59
CA GLN A 209 -19.23 4.10 -1.16
C GLN A 209 -18.13 4.89 -0.45
N ALA A 210 -16.85 4.52 -0.65
CA ALA A 210 -15.73 5.24 -0.06
C ALA A 210 -15.63 6.71 -0.54
N TYR A 211 -15.98 6.97 -1.79
CA TYR A 211 -16.07 8.32 -2.33
C TYR A 211 -17.16 9.15 -1.62
N HIS A 212 -18.37 8.61 -1.46
CA HIS A 212 -19.47 9.30 -0.76
C HIS A 212 -19.14 9.51 0.73
N LEU A 213 -18.54 8.53 1.41
CA LEU A 213 -18.06 8.71 2.79
C LEU A 213 -17.10 9.90 2.89
N LYS A 214 -16.14 10.00 1.97
CA LYS A 214 -15.21 11.12 1.91
C LYS A 214 -15.94 12.44 1.70
N GLU A 215 -16.86 12.54 0.75
CA GLU A 215 -17.60 13.79 0.47
C GLU A 215 -18.38 14.28 1.69
N HIS A 216 -19.10 13.36 2.36
CA HIS A 216 -19.86 13.70 3.57
C HIS A 216 -18.93 14.06 4.75
N SER A 217 -17.80 13.39 4.90
CA SER A 217 -16.79 13.75 5.91
C SER A 217 -16.23 15.16 5.66
N MET A 218 -15.85 15.47 4.42
CA MET A 218 -15.34 16.80 4.05
C MET A 218 -16.39 17.91 4.21
N ALA A 219 -17.68 17.59 4.03
CA ALA A 219 -18.79 18.50 4.26
C ALA A 219 -19.19 18.62 5.75
N GLY A 220 -18.61 17.80 6.65
CA GLY A 220 -18.98 17.77 8.06
C GLY A 220 -20.37 17.19 8.33
N THR A 221 -20.92 16.43 7.38
CA THR A 221 -22.29 15.87 7.43
C THR A 221 -22.28 14.35 7.63
N LEU A 222 -21.11 13.72 7.80
CA LEU A 222 -21.01 12.29 8.00
C LEU A 222 -21.51 11.90 9.39
N THR A 223 -22.48 10.98 9.46
CA THR A 223 -22.99 10.42 10.70
C THR A 223 -22.83 8.91 10.72
N LYS A 224 -22.85 8.31 11.91
CA LYS A 224 -22.76 6.85 12.07
C LYS A 224 -23.90 6.12 11.34
N ASP A 225 -25.12 6.67 11.40
CA ASP A 225 -26.28 6.09 10.71
C ASP A 225 -26.14 6.16 9.18
N PHE A 226 -25.55 7.24 8.66
CA PHE A 226 -25.25 7.34 7.23
C PHE A 226 -24.24 6.28 6.79
N VAL A 227 -23.17 6.07 7.58
CA VAL A 227 -22.17 5.02 7.32
C VAL A 227 -22.85 3.65 7.29
N ALA A 228 -23.66 3.32 8.30
CA ALA A 228 -24.38 2.05 8.37
C ALA A 228 -25.33 1.86 7.17
N GLY A 229 -26.12 2.88 6.83
CA GLY A 229 -27.04 2.83 5.69
C GLY A 229 -26.33 2.69 4.34
N LEU A 230 -25.18 3.35 4.17
CA LEU A 230 -24.40 3.26 2.93
C LEU A 230 -23.69 1.90 2.82
N MET A 231 -23.14 1.38 3.92
CA MET A 231 -22.41 0.10 3.94
C MET A 231 -23.34 -1.11 3.79
N SER A 232 -24.61 -1.00 4.19
CA SER A 232 -25.63 -2.05 4.02
C SER A 232 -26.18 -2.17 2.59
N GLN A 233 -25.90 -1.19 1.71
CA GLN A 233 -26.36 -1.25 0.32
C GLN A 233 -25.63 -2.33 -0.46
N GLU A 234 -26.38 -3.12 -1.23
CA GLU A 234 -25.80 -4.08 -2.17
C GLU A 234 -24.84 -3.39 -3.14
N LYS A 235 -23.60 -3.90 -3.21
CA LYS A 235 -22.61 -3.39 -4.15
C LYS A 235 -23.04 -3.70 -5.58
N ALA A 236 -22.87 -2.75 -6.49
CA ALA A 236 -23.15 -2.94 -7.91
C ALA A 236 -22.45 -4.17 -8.52
N ASN A 237 -21.31 -4.62 -7.90
CA ASN A 237 -20.56 -5.80 -8.32
C ASN A 237 -21.12 -7.12 -7.77
N GLN A 238 -22.00 -7.08 -6.77
CA GLN A 238 -22.61 -8.27 -6.15
C GLN A 238 -23.93 -8.67 -6.83
N LYS A 239 -24.47 -7.80 -7.69
CA LYS A 239 -25.60 -8.20 -8.54
C LYS A 239 -25.11 -9.26 -9.52
N GLU A 240 -25.69 -10.45 -9.45
CA GLU A 240 -25.46 -11.48 -10.44
C GLU A 240 -25.75 -10.91 -11.84
N ARG A 241 -24.74 -10.89 -12.70
CA ARG A 241 -24.85 -10.41 -14.07
C ARG A 241 -24.46 -11.53 -15.01
N LEU A 242 -25.40 -11.96 -15.83
CA LEU A 242 -25.11 -12.85 -16.93
C LEU A 242 -24.34 -12.08 -18.02
N LYS A 243 -23.05 -12.32 -18.17
CA LYS A 243 -22.23 -11.74 -19.24
C LYS A 243 -22.21 -12.68 -20.43
N ILE A 244 -22.95 -12.31 -21.48
CA ILE A 244 -22.93 -13.05 -22.74
C ILE A 244 -22.09 -12.24 -23.75
N PRO A 245 -21.00 -12.81 -24.32
CA PRO A 245 -20.21 -12.14 -25.36
C PRO A 245 -21.11 -11.74 -26.53
N MET A 246 -20.96 -10.49 -27.01
CA MET A 246 -21.82 -9.91 -28.04
C MET A 246 -21.76 -10.67 -29.37
N ASP A 247 -20.60 -11.19 -29.75
CA ASP A 247 -20.37 -12.00 -30.95
C ASP A 247 -21.19 -13.30 -30.95
N ARG A 248 -21.49 -13.87 -29.79
CA ARG A 248 -22.31 -15.08 -29.65
C ARG A 248 -23.78 -14.83 -29.90
N ILE A 249 -24.31 -13.66 -29.53
CA ILE A 249 -25.74 -13.37 -29.59
C ILE A 249 -26.13 -12.44 -30.76
N ARG A 250 -25.21 -11.59 -31.21
CA ARG A 250 -25.48 -10.57 -32.25
C ARG A 250 -26.09 -11.13 -33.53
N LYS A 251 -25.68 -12.33 -33.94
CA LYS A 251 -26.17 -13.00 -35.15
C LYS A 251 -27.66 -13.37 -35.12
N TYR A 252 -28.28 -13.41 -33.94
CA TYR A 252 -29.69 -13.74 -33.76
C TYR A 252 -30.60 -12.52 -33.71
N PHE A 253 -30.04 -11.29 -33.79
CA PHE A 253 -30.79 -10.05 -33.71
C PHE A 253 -30.59 -9.18 -34.94
N PRO A 254 -31.62 -8.37 -35.34
CA PRO A 254 -31.49 -7.40 -36.41
C PRO A 254 -30.33 -6.44 -36.19
N LYS A 255 -29.68 -5.99 -37.26
CA LYS A 255 -28.50 -5.11 -37.19
C LYS A 255 -28.77 -3.78 -36.48
N HIS A 256 -30.01 -3.29 -36.50
CA HIS A 256 -30.41 -2.02 -35.89
C HIS A 256 -30.76 -2.11 -34.40
N TYR A 257 -30.81 -3.31 -33.81
CA TYR A 257 -31.13 -3.46 -32.38
C TYR A 257 -29.99 -2.90 -31.54
N THR A 258 -30.37 -2.08 -30.54
CA THR A 258 -29.49 -1.63 -29.47
C THR A 258 -29.29 -2.75 -28.44
N THR A 259 -28.26 -2.63 -27.59
CA THR A 259 -27.98 -3.59 -26.52
C THR A 259 -29.18 -3.76 -25.59
N ALA A 260 -29.85 -2.67 -25.19
CA ALA A 260 -31.04 -2.70 -24.36
C ALA A 260 -32.21 -3.44 -25.02
N GLN A 261 -32.43 -3.22 -26.32
CA GLN A 261 -33.47 -3.93 -27.07
C GLN A 261 -33.19 -5.44 -27.19
N MET A 262 -31.90 -5.83 -27.26
CA MET A 262 -31.53 -7.25 -27.26
C MET A 262 -31.76 -7.88 -25.88
N GLU A 263 -31.43 -7.17 -24.79
CA GLU A 263 -31.69 -7.62 -23.40
C GLU A 263 -33.18 -7.82 -23.19
N ASP A 264 -34.05 -6.87 -23.55
CA ASP A 264 -35.51 -6.98 -23.42
C ASP A 264 -36.06 -8.15 -24.25
N ALA A 265 -35.53 -8.37 -25.44
CA ALA A 265 -35.96 -9.48 -26.27
C ALA A 265 -35.55 -10.83 -25.68
N ILE A 266 -34.35 -10.94 -25.09
CA ILE A 266 -33.90 -12.16 -24.40
C ILE A 266 -34.82 -12.45 -23.20
N VAL A 267 -35.12 -11.44 -22.38
CA VAL A 267 -36.02 -11.61 -21.22
C VAL A 267 -37.38 -12.13 -21.68
N LYS A 268 -38.00 -11.51 -22.70
CA LYS A 268 -39.30 -11.95 -23.25
C LYS A 268 -39.26 -13.39 -23.78
N MET A 269 -38.18 -13.78 -24.44
CA MET A 269 -38.00 -15.18 -24.89
C MET A 269 -37.90 -16.15 -23.70
N CYS A 270 -37.17 -15.78 -22.66
CA CYS A 270 -37.07 -16.60 -21.45
C CYS A 270 -38.44 -16.74 -20.74
N GLU A 271 -39.20 -15.66 -20.60
CA GLU A 271 -40.56 -15.68 -20.02
C GLU A 271 -41.51 -16.58 -20.83
N ALA A 272 -41.50 -16.46 -22.15
CA ALA A 272 -42.33 -17.31 -23.00
C ALA A 272 -41.96 -18.80 -22.90
N GLN A 273 -40.67 -19.10 -22.79
CA GLN A 273 -40.19 -20.47 -22.60
C GLN A 273 -40.59 -21.02 -21.22
N PHE A 274 -40.51 -20.21 -20.19
CA PHE A 274 -40.91 -20.57 -18.82
C PHE A 274 -42.41 -20.88 -18.75
N ARG A 275 -43.27 -20.01 -19.32
CA ARG A 275 -44.74 -20.29 -19.39
C ARG A 275 -45.07 -21.56 -20.12
N ARG A 276 -44.38 -21.86 -21.22
CA ARG A 276 -44.59 -23.13 -21.98
C ARG A 276 -44.20 -24.38 -21.17
N ARG A 277 -43.18 -24.26 -20.28
CA ARG A 277 -42.77 -25.33 -19.38
C ARG A 277 -43.83 -25.58 -18.29
N THR A 278 -44.26 -24.51 -17.60
CA THR A 278 -45.28 -24.61 -16.55
C THR A 278 -46.61 -25.15 -17.08
N ASP A 279 -47.06 -24.76 -18.29
CA ASP A 279 -48.25 -25.28 -18.92
C ASP A 279 -48.12 -26.77 -19.32
N ARG A 280 -46.90 -27.26 -19.58
CA ARG A 280 -46.63 -28.66 -19.92
C ARG A 280 -46.54 -29.55 -18.70
N ASP A 281 -46.04 -29.02 -17.58
CA ASP A 281 -45.96 -29.76 -16.31
C ASP A 281 -47.28 -29.79 -15.53
N ALA A 282 -48.26 -28.96 -15.95
CA ALA A 282 -49.61 -28.87 -15.40
C ALA A 282 -50.62 -29.79 -16.13
N ARG A 283 -50.19 -30.48 -17.18
CA ARG A 283 -50.98 -31.49 -17.93
C ARG A 283 -50.51 -32.92 -17.66
#